data_334131d6c877731c8a3a44964689ca9e
#
_entry.id   334131d6c877731c8a3a44964689ca9e
#
_cell.length_a   1.000
_cell.length_b   1.000
_cell.length_c   1.000
_cell.angle_alpha   90.00
_cell.angle_beta   90.00
_cell.angle_gamma   90.00
#
_symmetry.space_group_name_H-M   'P 1'
#
loop_
_entity.id
_entity.type
_entity.pdbx_description
1 polymer ?
#
loop_
_entity_poly.entity_id
_entity_poly.type
_entity_poly.pdbx_seq_one_letter_code
_entity_poly.pdbx_strand_id
1 'polypeptide(L)'
;MSTAAQISSDIKSLELAELGKKRIEWANQSMKVLQIIRKEFIKNQPLKGIRISACLHVTAETANLAICLRDGGADVVLCASNPLSTQDDVSASLVRDQSIPVYAIKGEDNDTYYNHILAAIDHKPHITMDDGADLVTILHTKRTDALEGVIGGTEETTTGVIRLRAMAKEGVLKFPIVAVNDADTKHLFDNRYGTGQSTIDGIIRATNFLLAGSKFVVAGYGWCGRGLASRARGNGAEVIITEVDPTKALEAVMDGFRVMSMPEAAKLGDVFCTVTGNKSVLTKEHFDLMKDGAIISNSGHFNVEIDIPALEKMSSSKRTTRTFVDEYSLKDGRKINLLGEGRLINLAAAEGHPASVMDMSFADQALSVEYMVKNFKTLENKVYKVPDELDKRVAKLKLESMGIKIDRLSPEQEEYLAGWSEGT
;
A
#
# COMPACT_ATOMS: atom_id res chain seq x y z
N MET A 1 -9.67 22.52 35.20
CA MET A 1 -9.43 22.08 33.84
C MET A 1 -8.13 21.30 33.89
N SER A 2 -8.19 19.98 33.81
CA SER A 2 -7.00 19.12 33.75
C SER A 2 -6.27 19.41 32.42
N THR A 3 -5.03 19.89 32.49
CA THR A 3 -4.15 19.96 31.33
C THR A 3 -3.93 18.52 30.87
N ALA A 4 -4.66 18.10 29.82
CA ALA A 4 -4.34 16.88 29.13
C ALA A 4 -2.85 16.95 28.76
N ALA A 5 -2.07 15.94 29.15
CA ALA A 5 -0.68 15.84 28.75
C ALA A 5 -0.64 15.93 27.23
N GLN A 6 0.13 16.88 26.70
CA GLN A 6 0.26 17.07 25.26
C GLN A 6 0.91 15.81 24.69
N ILE A 7 0.16 15.08 23.85
CA ILE A 7 0.65 13.86 23.20
C ILE A 7 1.80 14.29 22.27
N SER A 8 2.95 13.66 22.42
CA SER A 8 4.10 13.90 21.54
C SER A 8 3.72 13.46 20.11
N SER A 9 3.68 14.39 19.18
CA SER A 9 3.31 14.17 17.78
C SER A 9 3.92 15.26 16.91
N ASP A 10 4.18 14.95 15.65
CA ASP A 10 4.58 15.94 14.65
C ASP A 10 3.64 15.84 13.46
N ILE A 11 2.75 16.81 13.35
CA ILE A 11 1.68 16.90 12.36
C ILE A 11 1.52 18.34 11.89
N LYS A 12 0.92 18.54 10.74
CA LYS A 12 0.79 19.86 10.11
C LYS A 12 0.02 20.89 10.96
N SER A 13 -1.15 20.53 11.46
CA SER A 13 -1.97 21.41 12.32
C SER A 13 -3.13 20.64 12.95
N LEU A 14 -3.38 20.83 14.25
CA LEU A 14 -4.55 20.29 14.94
C LEU A 14 -5.89 20.92 14.48
N GLU A 15 -5.86 22.08 13.86
CA GLU A 15 -7.06 22.77 13.36
C GLU A 15 -7.78 21.96 12.25
N LEU A 16 -7.07 21.07 11.56
CA LEU A 16 -7.61 20.22 10.52
C LEU A 16 -8.45 19.04 11.05
N ALA A 17 -8.41 18.77 12.35
CA ALA A 17 -8.96 17.55 12.95
C ALA A 17 -10.47 17.35 12.70
N GLU A 18 -11.26 18.42 12.64
CA GLU A 18 -12.70 18.28 12.39
C GLU A 18 -13.00 17.75 10.97
N LEU A 19 -12.19 18.11 9.99
CA LEU A 19 -12.29 17.58 8.64
C LEU A 19 -11.86 16.11 8.61
N GLY A 20 -10.74 15.79 9.26
CA GLY A 20 -10.23 14.42 9.37
C GLY A 20 -11.21 13.48 10.07
N LYS A 21 -11.87 13.93 11.14
CA LYS A 21 -12.92 13.16 11.81
C LYS A 21 -14.02 12.72 10.84
N LYS A 22 -14.55 13.66 10.05
CA LYS A 22 -15.59 13.35 9.06
C LYS A 22 -15.10 12.36 8.00
N ARG A 23 -13.86 12.48 7.57
CA ARG A 23 -13.24 11.58 6.61
C ARG A 23 -13.09 10.17 7.19
N ILE A 24 -12.62 10.04 8.43
CA ILE A 24 -12.49 8.76 9.14
C ILE A 24 -13.88 8.10 9.30
N GLU A 25 -14.88 8.87 9.72
CA GLU A 25 -16.27 8.38 9.86
C GLU A 25 -16.85 7.93 8.52
N TRP A 26 -16.56 8.63 7.42
CA TRP A 26 -16.97 8.25 6.08
C TRP A 26 -16.37 6.91 5.66
N ALA A 27 -15.06 6.75 5.79
CA ALA A 27 -14.37 5.49 5.47
C ALA A 27 -14.92 4.32 6.31
N ASN A 28 -15.13 4.56 7.61
CA ASN A 28 -15.66 3.56 8.54
C ASN A 28 -17.00 2.95 8.08
N GLN A 29 -17.86 3.71 7.40
CA GLN A 29 -19.15 3.20 6.90
C GLN A 29 -18.98 1.99 5.96
N SER A 30 -17.88 1.93 5.21
CA SER A 30 -17.57 0.87 4.26
C SER A 30 -16.65 -0.22 4.84
N MET A 31 -16.15 -0.05 6.07
CA MET A 31 -15.21 -0.99 6.70
C MET A 31 -15.92 -1.92 7.70
N LYS A 32 -16.87 -2.71 7.20
CA LYS A 32 -17.76 -3.52 8.01
C LYS A 32 -17.08 -4.70 8.70
N VAL A 33 -16.10 -5.33 8.05
CA VAL A 33 -15.34 -6.44 8.62
C VAL A 33 -14.49 -5.94 9.78
N LEU A 34 -13.78 -4.82 9.56
CA LEU A 34 -12.97 -4.21 10.62
C LEU A 34 -13.82 -3.75 11.82
N GLN A 35 -15.06 -3.26 11.57
CA GLN A 35 -16.00 -2.93 12.64
C GLN A 35 -16.39 -4.17 13.47
N ILE A 36 -16.57 -5.33 12.84
CA ILE A 36 -16.87 -6.60 13.55
C ILE A 36 -15.69 -6.99 14.42
N ILE A 37 -14.47 -7.00 13.86
CA ILE A 37 -13.24 -7.32 14.59
C ILE A 37 -13.03 -6.33 15.74
N ARG A 38 -13.22 -5.02 15.51
CA ARG A 38 -13.12 -4.00 16.56
C ARG A 38 -14.05 -4.27 17.74
N LYS A 39 -15.31 -4.69 17.51
CA LYS A 39 -16.24 -5.06 18.58
C LYS A 39 -15.73 -6.25 19.41
N GLU A 40 -15.15 -7.24 18.73
CA GLU A 40 -14.52 -8.38 19.42
C GLU A 40 -13.29 -7.93 20.21
N PHE A 41 -12.46 -7.06 19.65
CA PHE A 41 -11.24 -6.52 20.29
C PHE A 41 -11.59 -5.69 21.54
N ILE A 42 -12.62 -4.85 21.49
CA ILE A 42 -13.12 -4.11 22.66
C ILE A 42 -13.51 -5.08 23.77
N LYS A 43 -14.22 -6.16 23.45
CA LYS A 43 -14.68 -7.15 24.42
C LYS A 43 -13.56 -7.97 25.02
N ASN A 44 -12.62 -8.43 24.18
CA ASN A 44 -11.62 -9.43 24.53
C ASN A 44 -10.28 -8.85 24.95
N GLN A 45 -9.99 -7.59 24.59
CA GLN A 45 -8.74 -6.88 24.86
C GLN A 45 -7.48 -7.70 24.51
N PRO A 46 -7.39 -8.27 23.27
CA PRO A 46 -6.32 -9.21 22.91
C PRO A 46 -4.93 -8.57 22.86
N LEU A 47 -4.88 -7.23 22.74
CA LEU A 47 -3.64 -6.46 22.59
C LEU A 47 -3.28 -5.67 23.85
N LYS A 48 -3.91 -5.98 25.00
CA LYS A 48 -3.65 -5.27 26.24
C LYS A 48 -2.17 -5.29 26.63
N GLY A 49 -1.57 -4.11 26.76
CA GLY A 49 -0.17 -3.93 27.13
C GLY A 49 0.82 -4.10 25.96
N ILE A 50 0.34 -4.25 24.74
CA ILE A 50 1.16 -4.32 23.53
C ILE A 50 1.39 -2.92 22.98
N ARG A 51 2.65 -2.55 22.74
CA ARG A 51 3.03 -1.34 22.01
C ARG A 51 3.21 -1.69 20.52
N ILE A 52 2.56 -0.90 19.66
CA ILE A 52 2.61 -1.07 18.20
C ILE A 52 3.17 0.22 17.59
N SER A 53 4.24 0.11 16.83
CA SER A 53 4.70 1.18 15.96
C SER A 53 4.35 0.84 14.52
N ALA A 54 3.49 1.66 13.94
CA ALA A 54 2.96 1.47 12.60
C ALA A 54 3.55 2.52 11.65
N CYS A 55 4.23 2.05 10.60
CA CYS A 55 4.74 2.84 9.48
C CYS A 55 3.88 2.52 8.26
N LEU A 56 2.80 3.28 8.10
CA LEU A 56 1.76 3.05 7.08
C LEU A 56 1.41 4.37 6.38
N HIS A 57 0.76 4.29 5.22
CA HIS A 57 0.14 5.47 4.63
C HIS A 57 -0.93 6.03 5.56
N VAL A 58 -0.86 7.31 5.92
CA VAL A 58 -1.78 7.92 6.89
C VAL A 58 -3.05 8.39 6.18
N THR A 59 -3.97 7.46 5.99
CA THR A 59 -5.28 7.69 5.36
C THR A 59 -6.43 7.49 6.35
N ALA A 60 -7.64 7.81 5.95
CA ALA A 60 -8.85 7.58 6.75
C ALA A 60 -9.08 6.09 7.07
N GLU A 61 -8.67 5.21 6.18
CA GLU A 61 -8.73 3.76 6.34
C GLU A 61 -7.73 3.30 7.40
N THR A 62 -6.49 3.76 7.31
CA THR A 62 -5.42 3.48 8.29
C THR A 62 -5.80 3.98 9.68
N ALA A 63 -6.47 5.13 9.75
CA ALA A 63 -6.98 5.64 11.02
C ALA A 63 -7.99 4.67 11.66
N ASN A 64 -8.87 4.06 10.89
CA ASN A 64 -9.82 3.06 11.40
C ASN A 64 -9.11 1.79 11.90
N LEU A 65 -8.02 1.36 11.26
CA LEU A 65 -7.16 0.28 11.76
C LEU A 65 -6.50 0.67 13.09
N ALA A 66 -5.86 1.83 13.16
CA ALA A 66 -5.19 2.30 14.38
C ALA A 66 -6.17 2.40 15.57
N ILE A 67 -7.39 2.89 15.32
CA ILE A 67 -8.48 2.93 16.30
C ILE A 67 -8.90 1.51 16.73
N CYS A 68 -9.00 0.56 15.81
CA CYS A 68 -9.32 -0.83 16.11
C CYS A 68 -8.26 -1.46 17.03
N LEU A 69 -6.99 -1.28 16.73
CA LEU A 69 -5.87 -1.81 17.51
C LEU A 69 -5.83 -1.19 18.93
N ARG A 70 -5.97 0.14 19.03
CA ARG A 70 -6.06 0.84 20.32
C ARG A 70 -7.23 0.34 21.16
N ASP A 71 -8.39 0.19 20.55
CA ASP A 71 -9.59 -0.30 21.25
C ASP A 71 -9.45 -1.75 21.68
N GLY A 72 -8.59 -2.52 21.01
CA GLY A 72 -8.15 -3.86 21.42
C GLY A 72 -7.14 -3.89 22.56
N GLY A 73 -6.76 -2.71 23.09
CA GLY A 73 -5.86 -2.55 24.23
C GLY A 73 -4.41 -2.22 23.89
N ALA A 74 -4.10 -2.01 22.61
CA ALA A 74 -2.75 -1.63 22.19
C ALA A 74 -2.45 -0.16 22.48
N ASP A 75 -1.19 0.14 22.76
CA ASP A 75 -0.62 1.47 22.70
C ASP A 75 0.00 1.66 21.30
N VAL A 76 -0.60 2.53 20.49
CA VAL A 76 -0.31 2.65 19.06
C VAL A 76 0.32 3.99 18.75
N VAL A 77 1.41 3.98 17.99
CA VAL A 77 2.03 5.14 17.36
C VAL A 77 2.07 4.94 15.85
N LEU A 78 1.79 6.00 15.08
CA LEU A 78 1.74 5.96 13.63
C LEU A 78 2.74 6.96 13.02
N CYS A 79 3.51 6.51 12.03
CA CYS A 79 4.27 7.36 11.12
C CYS A 79 3.95 7.03 9.65
N ALA A 80 4.26 7.94 8.74
CA ALA A 80 4.03 7.72 7.32
C ALA A 80 5.03 6.72 6.73
N SER A 81 4.59 5.91 5.76
CA SER A 81 5.44 5.03 4.95
C SER A 81 5.86 5.66 3.61
N ASN A 82 5.45 6.90 3.34
CA ASN A 82 5.83 7.66 2.16
C ASN A 82 5.59 9.16 2.39
N PRO A 83 6.52 10.05 2.02
CA PRO A 83 6.40 11.50 2.24
C PRO A 83 5.15 12.17 1.62
N LEU A 84 4.57 11.61 0.56
CA LEU A 84 3.40 12.18 -0.11
C LEU A 84 2.06 11.51 0.25
N SER A 85 2.06 10.50 1.13
CA SER A 85 0.88 9.67 1.39
C SER A 85 0.12 10.00 2.67
N THR A 86 0.39 11.13 3.29
CA THR A 86 -0.30 11.59 4.50
C THR A 86 -1.52 12.42 4.16
N GLN A 87 -2.65 12.13 4.81
CA GLN A 87 -3.81 13.02 4.89
C GLN A 87 -3.68 13.81 6.20
N ASP A 88 -3.25 15.08 6.11
CA ASP A 88 -2.93 15.92 7.28
C ASP A 88 -4.11 16.13 8.23
N ASP A 89 -5.33 16.15 7.70
CA ASP A 89 -6.56 16.24 8.46
C ASP A 89 -6.84 14.96 9.26
N VAL A 90 -6.54 13.80 8.70
CA VAL A 90 -6.64 12.50 9.38
C VAL A 90 -5.62 12.41 10.52
N SER A 91 -4.36 12.80 10.26
CA SER A 91 -3.32 12.90 11.30
C SER A 91 -3.77 13.74 12.47
N ALA A 92 -4.35 14.93 12.19
CA ALA A 92 -4.86 15.84 13.20
C ALA A 92 -5.99 15.22 14.05
N SER A 93 -6.94 14.52 13.43
CA SER A 93 -8.04 13.87 14.15
C SER A 93 -7.58 12.68 15.00
N LEU A 94 -6.61 11.89 14.52
CA LEU A 94 -6.03 10.81 15.32
C LEU A 94 -5.38 11.34 16.60
N VAL A 95 -4.64 12.43 16.52
CA VAL A 95 -4.00 13.05 17.69
C VAL A 95 -5.03 13.68 18.62
N ARG A 96 -5.91 14.55 18.11
CA ARG A 96 -6.86 15.34 18.91
C ARG A 96 -7.99 14.49 19.50
N ASP A 97 -8.61 13.64 18.65
CA ASP A 97 -9.88 13.00 18.98
C ASP A 97 -9.69 11.54 19.45
N GLN A 98 -8.59 10.90 19.03
CA GLN A 98 -8.34 9.49 19.30
C GLN A 98 -7.19 9.26 20.28
N SER A 99 -6.44 10.30 20.62
CA SER A 99 -5.25 10.21 21.49
C SER A 99 -4.21 9.22 20.97
N ILE A 100 -4.07 9.08 19.64
CA ILE A 100 -3.05 8.26 18.99
C ILE A 100 -1.94 9.19 18.49
N PRO A 101 -0.69 9.04 18.96
CA PRO A 101 0.45 9.80 18.45
C PRO A 101 0.66 9.56 16.96
N VAL A 102 0.89 10.65 16.21
CA VAL A 102 1.17 10.60 14.77
C VAL A 102 2.39 11.46 14.46
N TYR A 103 3.29 10.92 13.66
CA TYR A 103 4.46 11.60 13.09
C TYR A 103 4.37 11.50 11.57
N ALA A 104 3.68 12.47 10.95
CA ALA A 104 3.43 12.44 9.50
C ALA A 104 2.92 13.81 9.00
N ILE A 105 3.55 14.34 7.96
CA ILE A 105 3.16 15.58 7.29
C ILE A 105 3.20 15.35 5.78
N LYS A 106 2.15 15.70 5.05
CA LYS A 106 2.14 15.58 3.59
C LYS A 106 3.15 16.53 2.96
N GLY A 107 4.06 15.97 2.16
CA GLY A 107 5.13 16.74 1.50
C GLY A 107 6.36 16.94 2.35
N GLU A 108 6.53 16.17 3.43
CA GLU A 108 7.76 16.16 4.23
C GLU A 108 8.97 15.76 3.38
N ASP A 109 10.15 16.30 3.72
CA ASP A 109 11.39 15.89 3.09
C ASP A 109 11.90 14.54 3.64
N ASN A 110 12.94 13.99 3.02
CA ASN A 110 13.48 12.71 3.44
C ASN A 110 14.04 12.72 4.86
N ASP A 111 14.64 13.81 5.31
CA ASP A 111 15.21 13.90 6.65
C ASP A 111 14.10 13.88 7.69
N THR A 112 13.05 14.65 7.49
CA THR A 112 11.84 14.65 8.33
C THR A 112 11.17 13.27 8.35
N TYR A 113 11.00 12.64 7.17
CA TYR A 113 10.44 11.31 7.04
C TYR A 113 11.20 10.27 7.90
N TYR A 114 12.53 10.24 7.79
CA TYR A 114 13.32 9.30 8.60
C TYR A 114 13.32 9.67 10.09
N ASN A 115 13.25 10.94 10.46
CA ASN A 115 13.11 11.36 11.86
C ASN A 115 11.77 10.92 12.43
N HIS A 116 10.68 10.92 11.65
CA HIS A 116 9.37 10.41 12.04
C HIS A 116 9.40 8.90 12.30
N ILE A 117 10.10 8.12 11.47
CA ILE A 117 10.30 6.69 11.74
C ILE A 117 11.10 6.48 13.03
N LEU A 118 12.17 7.27 13.28
CA LEU A 118 12.92 7.20 14.52
C LEU A 118 12.04 7.51 15.73
N ALA A 119 11.17 8.53 15.67
CA ALA A 119 10.21 8.84 16.72
C ALA A 119 9.23 7.69 16.98
N ALA A 120 8.76 7.01 15.94
CA ALA A 120 7.94 5.82 16.08
C ALA A 120 8.72 4.64 16.71
N ILE A 121 10.01 4.51 16.46
CA ILE A 121 10.88 3.49 17.09
C ILE A 121 11.13 3.82 18.57
N ASP A 122 11.23 5.10 18.94
CA ASP A 122 11.39 5.52 20.34
C ASP A 122 10.24 5.10 21.25
N HIS A 123 9.10 4.75 20.67
CA HIS A 123 7.98 4.09 21.34
C HIS A 123 8.32 2.69 21.88
N LYS A 124 9.45 2.10 21.45
CA LYS A 124 9.94 0.75 21.82
C LYS A 124 8.87 -0.31 21.56
N PRO A 125 8.51 -0.55 20.29
CA PRO A 125 7.40 -1.46 19.93
C PRO A 125 7.65 -2.89 20.37
N HIS A 126 6.57 -3.57 20.73
CA HIS A 126 6.53 -5.03 20.78
C HIS A 126 6.18 -5.60 19.40
N ILE A 127 5.36 -4.89 18.63
CA ILE A 127 4.97 -5.25 17.27
C ILE A 127 5.28 -4.09 16.33
N THR A 128 5.89 -4.40 15.19
CA THR A 128 6.00 -3.48 14.06
C THR A 128 4.88 -3.77 13.07
N MET A 129 4.29 -2.72 12.49
CA MET A 129 3.38 -2.84 11.36
C MET A 129 3.95 -1.94 10.26
N ASP A 130 4.38 -2.51 9.14
CA ASP A 130 5.15 -1.78 8.14
C ASP A 130 4.52 -1.90 6.74
N ASP A 131 4.77 -0.90 5.93
CA ASP A 131 4.37 -0.85 4.52
C ASP A 131 5.58 -0.39 3.70
N GLY A 132 6.39 -1.37 3.27
CA GLY A 132 7.64 -1.18 2.55
C GLY A 132 8.90 -1.52 3.34
N ALA A 133 8.78 -1.97 4.58
CA ALA A 133 9.86 -2.43 5.46
C ALA A 133 10.91 -1.35 5.81
N ASP A 134 10.56 -0.06 5.81
CA ASP A 134 11.51 0.99 6.18
C ASP A 134 11.72 1.05 7.69
N LEU A 135 10.67 0.95 8.50
CA LEU A 135 10.77 0.90 9.96
C LEU A 135 11.56 -0.34 10.41
N VAL A 136 11.25 -1.51 9.85
CA VAL A 136 11.98 -2.75 10.14
C VAL A 136 13.44 -2.64 9.73
N THR A 137 13.74 -2.05 8.57
CA THR A 137 15.13 -1.84 8.10
C THR A 137 15.91 -0.93 9.05
N ILE A 138 15.31 0.17 9.53
CA ILE A 138 15.96 1.08 10.47
C ILE A 138 16.20 0.40 11.81
N LEU A 139 15.25 -0.39 12.32
CA LEU A 139 15.45 -1.22 13.52
C LEU A 139 16.65 -2.15 13.39
N HIS A 140 16.86 -2.75 12.22
CA HIS A 140 17.96 -3.70 12.00
C HIS A 140 19.31 -3.05 11.67
N THR A 141 19.33 -1.77 11.31
CA THR A 141 20.56 -1.10 10.85
C THR A 141 21.02 0.04 11.78
N LYS A 142 20.11 0.94 12.14
CA LYS A 142 20.43 2.17 12.89
C LYS A 142 19.97 2.15 14.34
N ARG A 143 18.93 1.36 14.67
CA ARG A 143 18.28 1.33 15.97
C ARG A 143 18.22 -0.10 16.54
N THR A 144 19.35 -0.81 16.46
CA THR A 144 19.48 -2.17 17.01
C THR A 144 19.29 -2.23 18.53
N ASP A 145 19.47 -1.10 19.22
CA ASP A 145 19.13 -0.91 20.63
C ASP A 145 17.64 -1.12 20.92
N ALA A 146 16.77 -0.83 19.97
CA ALA A 146 15.32 -0.95 20.13
C ALA A 146 14.75 -2.32 19.68
N LEU A 147 15.60 -3.25 19.21
CA LEU A 147 15.19 -4.61 18.87
C LEU A 147 14.78 -5.43 20.11
N GLU A 148 15.34 -5.10 21.27
CA GLU A 148 14.95 -5.75 22.52
C GLU A 148 13.47 -5.49 22.83
N GLY A 149 12.71 -6.55 22.99
CA GLY A 149 11.27 -6.48 23.23
C GLY A 149 10.38 -6.57 22.00
N VAL A 150 10.94 -6.49 20.78
CA VAL A 150 10.16 -6.74 19.55
C VAL A 150 9.89 -8.24 19.43
N ILE A 151 8.63 -8.62 19.46
CA ILE A 151 8.17 -10.02 19.39
C ILE A 151 7.73 -10.44 17.99
N GLY A 152 7.55 -9.48 17.07
CA GLY A 152 7.20 -9.75 15.68
C GLY A 152 6.70 -8.52 14.95
N GLY A 153 6.31 -8.72 13.70
CA GLY A 153 5.75 -7.65 12.87
C GLY A 153 4.80 -8.15 11.79
N THR A 154 4.18 -7.19 11.10
CA THR A 154 3.35 -7.42 9.91
C THR A 154 3.84 -6.54 8.76
N GLU A 155 3.64 -6.98 7.52
CA GLU A 155 4.01 -6.23 6.32
C GLU A 155 2.86 -6.16 5.33
N GLU A 156 2.53 -4.94 4.90
CA GLU A 156 1.38 -4.64 4.05
C GLU A 156 1.65 -4.83 2.56
N THR A 157 2.89 -4.61 2.10
CA THR A 157 3.14 -4.46 0.66
C THR A 157 4.15 -5.44 0.08
N THR A 158 4.00 -5.75 -1.21
CA THR A 158 4.87 -6.67 -1.96
C THR A 158 6.35 -6.28 -1.85
N THR A 159 6.68 -4.99 -1.97
CA THR A 159 8.07 -4.50 -1.92
C THR A 159 8.70 -4.77 -0.55
N GLY A 160 7.96 -4.53 0.53
CA GLY A 160 8.42 -4.83 1.88
C GLY A 160 8.60 -6.32 2.11
N VAL A 161 7.65 -7.15 1.67
CA VAL A 161 7.77 -8.62 1.77
C VAL A 161 9.02 -9.15 1.05
N ILE A 162 9.35 -8.61 -0.14
CA ILE A 162 10.58 -8.98 -0.86
C ILE A 162 11.82 -8.65 -0.05
N ARG A 163 11.89 -7.43 0.52
CA ARG A 163 13.00 -6.98 1.38
C ARG A 163 13.14 -7.86 2.62
N LEU A 164 12.05 -8.14 3.30
CA LEU A 164 12.03 -8.95 4.52
C LEU A 164 12.42 -10.41 4.27
N ARG A 165 12.00 -10.97 3.12
CA ARG A 165 12.44 -12.31 2.68
C ARG A 165 13.93 -12.35 2.37
N ALA A 166 14.49 -11.29 1.77
CA ALA A 166 15.93 -11.17 1.58
C ALA A 166 16.66 -11.12 2.93
N MET A 167 16.19 -10.30 3.88
CA MET A 167 16.75 -10.24 5.24
C MET A 167 16.67 -11.59 5.96
N ALA A 168 15.58 -12.33 5.82
CA ALA A 168 15.44 -13.66 6.41
C ALA A 168 16.42 -14.67 5.77
N LYS A 169 16.58 -14.63 4.44
CA LYS A 169 17.52 -15.49 3.69
C LYS A 169 18.98 -15.22 4.09
N GLU A 170 19.34 -13.98 4.34
CA GLU A 170 20.66 -13.56 4.81
C GLU A 170 20.88 -13.81 6.31
N GLY A 171 19.86 -14.25 7.06
CA GLY A 171 19.94 -14.50 8.50
C GLY A 171 20.02 -13.24 9.36
N VAL A 172 19.72 -12.07 8.80
CA VAL A 172 19.77 -10.79 9.52
C VAL A 172 18.44 -10.44 10.18
N LEU A 173 17.31 -10.99 9.75
CA LEU A 173 15.99 -10.76 10.35
C LEU A 173 15.96 -11.29 11.80
N LYS A 174 15.55 -10.45 12.76
CA LYS A 174 15.67 -10.75 14.21
C LYS A 174 14.33 -11.12 14.88
N PHE A 175 13.22 -11.06 14.17
CA PHE A 175 11.90 -11.43 14.67
C PHE A 175 11.00 -11.93 13.53
N PRO A 176 9.94 -12.69 13.84
CA PRO A 176 9.01 -13.18 12.82
C PRO A 176 8.17 -12.05 12.21
N ILE A 177 7.85 -12.19 10.94
CA ILE A 177 6.96 -11.28 10.21
C ILE A 177 5.80 -12.06 9.61
N VAL A 178 4.58 -11.54 9.68
CA VAL A 178 3.43 -12.01 8.90
C VAL A 178 3.27 -11.10 7.68
N ALA A 179 3.41 -11.67 6.49
CA ALA A 179 3.20 -10.98 5.21
C ALA A 179 1.72 -10.89 4.91
N VAL A 180 1.06 -9.83 5.36
CA VAL A 180 -0.36 -9.58 5.09
C VAL A 180 -0.61 -9.40 3.60
N ASN A 181 0.35 -8.83 2.87
CA ASN A 181 0.29 -8.73 1.41
C ASN A 181 0.01 -10.08 0.71
N ASP A 182 0.38 -11.20 1.32
CA ASP A 182 0.28 -12.52 0.69
C ASP A 182 -1.05 -13.25 1.01
N ALA A 183 -1.94 -12.65 1.83
CA ALA A 183 -3.29 -13.14 2.02
C ALA A 183 -4.11 -13.01 0.74
N ASP A 184 -4.95 -14.00 0.43
CA ASP A 184 -5.81 -13.97 -0.75
C ASP A 184 -6.82 -12.81 -0.67
N THR A 185 -7.38 -12.54 0.51
CA THR A 185 -8.29 -11.41 0.73
C THR A 185 -7.59 -10.05 0.66
N LYS A 186 -6.26 -10.02 0.70
CA LYS A 186 -5.47 -8.81 0.49
C LYS A 186 -5.12 -8.64 -0.99
N HIS A 187 -4.27 -9.49 -1.56
CA HIS A 187 -3.67 -9.19 -2.87
C HIS A 187 -4.66 -9.35 -4.04
N LEU A 188 -5.65 -10.24 -3.95
CA LEU A 188 -6.68 -10.38 -4.99
C LEU A 188 -7.60 -9.16 -5.06
N PHE A 189 -7.72 -8.38 -4.00
CA PHE A 189 -8.65 -7.25 -3.89
C PHE A 189 -7.95 -5.90 -3.81
N ASP A 190 -7.11 -5.69 -2.81
CA ASP A 190 -6.35 -4.45 -2.59
C ASP A 190 -5.41 -4.17 -3.77
N ASN A 191 -4.44 -5.05 -4.03
CA ASN A 191 -3.48 -4.84 -5.11
C ASN A 191 -4.16 -4.78 -6.48
N ARG A 192 -5.22 -5.53 -6.69
CA ARG A 192 -5.91 -5.57 -7.99
C ARG A 192 -6.94 -4.46 -8.15
N TYR A 193 -7.95 -4.43 -7.30
CA TYR A 193 -9.07 -3.48 -7.45
C TYR A 193 -8.77 -2.12 -6.82
N GLY A 194 -8.09 -2.11 -5.67
CA GLY A 194 -7.68 -0.90 -4.97
C GLY A 194 -6.70 -0.08 -5.81
N THR A 195 -5.55 -0.69 -6.17
CA THR A 195 -4.52 -0.03 -6.99
C THR A 195 -5.08 0.37 -8.36
N GLY A 196 -5.86 -0.52 -9.01
CA GLY A 196 -6.40 -0.23 -10.34
C GLY A 196 -7.28 1.01 -10.36
N GLN A 197 -8.20 1.14 -9.40
CA GLN A 197 -9.10 2.30 -9.32
C GLN A 197 -8.35 3.55 -8.89
N SER A 198 -7.60 3.49 -7.82
CA SER A 198 -6.95 4.66 -7.21
C SER A 198 -5.85 5.25 -8.09
N THR A 199 -5.13 4.43 -8.87
CA THR A 199 -4.13 4.91 -9.83
C THR A 199 -4.78 5.72 -10.96
N ILE A 200 -5.87 5.22 -11.53
CA ILE A 200 -6.63 5.97 -12.56
C ILE A 200 -7.18 7.26 -11.98
N ASP A 201 -7.73 7.22 -10.76
CA ASP A 201 -8.22 8.41 -10.07
C ASP A 201 -7.10 9.45 -9.88
N GLY A 202 -5.91 9.02 -9.43
CA GLY A 202 -4.76 9.90 -9.24
C GLY A 202 -4.28 10.54 -10.55
N ILE A 203 -4.19 9.77 -11.63
CA ILE A 203 -3.81 10.28 -12.95
C ILE A 203 -4.83 11.31 -13.45
N ILE A 204 -6.13 11.00 -13.35
CA ILE A 204 -7.20 11.91 -13.81
C ILE A 204 -7.22 13.18 -12.97
N ARG A 205 -7.14 13.09 -11.63
CA ARG A 205 -7.11 14.29 -10.75
C ARG A 205 -5.91 15.18 -11.01
N ALA A 206 -4.72 14.60 -11.21
CA ALA A 206 -3.52 15.37 -11.47
C ALA A 206 -3.59 16.09 -12.83
N THR A 207 -4.11 15.42 -13.86
CA THR A 207 -3.96 15.87 -15.26
C THR A 207 -5.24 16.38 -15.91
N ASN A 208 -6.41 15.84 -15.50
CA ASN A 208 -7.68 15.95 -16.24
C ASN A 208 -7.56 15.45 -17.69
N PHE A 209 -6.67 14.46 -17.94
CA PHE A 209 -6.43 13.89 -19.26
C PHE A 209 -7.56 12.94 -19.67
N LEU A 210 -8.00 13.03 -20.95
CA LEU A 210 -8.99 12.12 -21.50
C LEU A 210 -8.31 10.77 -21.83
N LEU A 211 -8.66 9.74 -21.09
CA LEU A 211 -8.11 8.39 -21.30
C LEU A 211 -8.69 7.70 -22.54
N ALA A 212 -9.96 7.99 -22.88
CA ALA A 212 -10.60 7.37 -24.04
C ALA A 212 -9.83 7.69 -25.33
N GLY A 213 -9.49 6.63 -26.09
CA GLY A 213 -8.72 6.73 -27.34
C GLY A 213 -7.21 6.91 -27.14
N SER A 214 -6.72 7.10 -25.92
CA SER A 214 -5.27 7.20 -25.63
C SER A 214 -4.62 5.82 -25.57
N LYS A 215 -3.31 5.77 -25.81
CA LYS A 215 -2.46 4.59 -25.60
C LYS A 215 -1.89 4.61 -24.20
N PHE A 216 -2.40 3.75 -23.36
CA PHE A 216 -2.00 3.62 -21.95
C PHE A 216 -1.05 2.44 -21.76
N VAL A 217 0.21 2.72 -21.43
CA VAL A 217 1.24 1.70 -21.19
C VAL A 217 1.28 1.36 -19.71
N VAL A 218 1.04 0.11 -19.38
CA VAL A 218 1.20 -0.45 -18.03
C VAL A 218 2.47 -1.28 -18.01
N ALA A 219 3.46 -0.87 -17.23
CA ALA A 219 4.68 -1.62 -17.04
C ALA A 219 4.56 -2.54 -15.81
N GLY A 220 4.43 -3.84 -16.06
CA GLY A 220 4.18 -4.89 -15.09
C GLY A 220 2.77 -5.45 -15.17
N TYR A 221 2.63 -6.79 -15.06
CA TYR A 221 1.34 -7.50 -15.08
C TYR A 221 1.15 -8.42 -13.88
N GLY A 222 1.64 -7.96 -12.71
CA GLY A 222 1.26 -8.51 -11.40
C GLY A 222 -0.17 -8.11 -11.02
N TRP A 223 -0.58 -8.32 -9.78
CA TRP A 223 -1.94 -7.99 -9.35
C TRP A 223 -2.30 -6.52 -9.57
N CYS A 224 -1.39 -5.60 -9.24
CA CYS A 224 -1.57 -4.16 -9.49
C CYS A 224 -1.72 -3.86 -10.99
N GLY A 225 -0.84 -4.41 -11.82
CA GLY A 225 -0.86 -4.20 -13.28
C GLY A 225 -2.13 -4.72 -13.93
N ARG A 226 -2.63 -5.89 -13.54
CA ARG A 226 -3.93 -6.44 -14.01
C ARG A 226 -5.09 -5.51 -13.67
N GLY A 227 -5.11 -5.04 -12.43
CA GLY A 227 -6.14 -4.10 -11.98
C GLY A 227 -6.11 -2.79 -12.76
N LEU A 228 -4.91 -2.20 -12.90
CA LEU A 228 -4.72 -0.96 -13.63
C LEU A 228 -5.08 -1.09 -15.10
N ALA A 229 -4.61 -2.15 -15.79
CA ALA A 229 -4.92 -2.43 -17.18
C ALA A 229 -6.43 -2.54 -17.42
N SER A 230 -7.13 -3.29 -16.55
CA SER A 230 -8.59 -3.43 -16.61
C SER A 230 -9.30 -2.09 -16.44
N ARG A 231 -8.87 -1.23 -15.53
CA ARG A 231 -9.48 0.08 -15.29
C ARG A 231 -9.18 1.07 -16.40
N ALA A 232 -7.94 1.10 -16.93
CA ALA A 232 -7.58 1.93 -18.07
C ALA A 232 -8.43 1.56 -19.30
N ARG A 233 -8.56 0.24 -19.62
CA ARG A 233 -9.43 -0.25 -20.69
C ARG A 233 -10.90 0.13 -20.44
N GLY A 234 -11.39 0.01 -19.22
CA GLY A 234 -12.75 0.42 -18.84
C GLY A 234 -13.02 1.91 -19.03
N ASN A 235 -11.98 2.75 -19.02
CA ASN A 235 -12.05 4.18 -19.36
C ASN A 235 -11.85 4.45 -20.86
N GLY A 236 -11.81 3.42 -21.71
CA GLY A 236 -11.72 3.55 -23.16
C GLY A 236 -10.31 3.72 -23.71
N ALA A 237 -9.27 3.48 -22.92
CA ALA A 237 -7.88 3.51 -23.39
C ALA A 237 -7.53 2.24 -24.19
N GLU A 238 -6.67 2.37 -25.21
CA GLU A 238 -5.94 1.26 -25.80
C GLU A 238 -4.78 0.89 -24.88
N VAL A 239 -4.90 -0.25 -24.18
CA VAL A 239 -3.89 -0.65 -23.17
C VAL A 239 -2.79 -1.49 -23.79
N ILE A 240 -1.55 -1.11 -23.50
CA ILE A 240 -0.33 -1.84 -23.87
C ILE A 240 0.35 -2.30 -22.57
N ILE A 241 0.71 -3.58 -22.51
CA ILE A 241 1.42 -4.16 -21.37
C ILE A 241 2.89 -4.38 -21.74
N THR A 242 3.79 -4.05 -20.82
CA THR A 242 5.19 -4.47 -20.88
C THR A 242 5.48 -5.35 -19.66
N GLU A 243 6.10 -6.51 -19.85
CA GLU A 243 6.35 -7.48 -18.80
C GLU A 243 7.63 -8.28 -19.12
N VAL A 244 8.34 -8.71 -18.07
CA VAL A 244 9.57 -9.52 -18.19
C VAL A 244 9.34 -10.99 -17.87
N ASP A 245 8.28 -11.31 -17.12
CA ASP A 245 7.87 -12.67 -16.82
C ASP A 245 7.02 -13.21 -17.98
N PRO A 246 7.48 -14.26 -18.69
CA PRO A 246 6.78 -14.78 -19.86
C PRO A 246 5.39 -15.34 -19.54
N THR A 247 5.17 -15.86 -18.33
CA THR A 247 3.86 -16.37 -17.91
C THR A 247 2.86 -15.24 -17.75
N LYS A 248 3.26 -14.16 -17.06
CA LYS A 248 2.41 -12.97 -16.90
C LYS A 248 2.16 -12.24 -18.22
N ALA A 249 3.18 -12.18 -19.09
CA ALA A 249 3.03 -11.64 -20.44
C ALA A 249 2.00 -12.43 -21.27
N LEU A 250 2.08 -13.78 -21.22
CA LEU A 250 1.13 -14.66 -21.89
C LEU A 250 -0.29 -14.48 -21.32
N GLU A 251 -0.43 -14.37 -20.01
CA GLU A 251 -1.71 -14.10 -19.36
C GLU A 251 -2.30 -12.77 -19.81
N ALA A 252 -1.49 -11.70 -19.93
CA ALA A 252 -1.93 -10.43 -20.46
C ALA A 252 -2.47 -10.53 -21.91
N VAL A 253 -1.82 -11.35 -22.75
CA VAL A 253 -2.31 -11.65 -24.12
C VAL A 253 -3.67 -12.35 -24.06
N MET A 254 -3.83 -13.37 -23.19
CA MET A 254 -5.10 -14.10 -23.03
C MET A 254 -6.22 -13.21 -22.48
N ASP A 255 -5.89 -12.23 -21.65
CA ASP A 255 -6.83 -11.20 -21.17
C ASP A 255 -7.20 -10.15 -22.25
N GLY A 256 -6.64 -10.30 -23.47
CA GLY A 256 -6.94 -9.47 -24.62
C GLY A 256 -6.20 -8.13 -24.64
N PHE A 257 -5.06 -8.05 -23.98
CA PHE A 257 -4.18 -6.88 -24.04
C PHE A 257 -3.09 -7.04 -25.10
N ARG A 258 -2.66 -5.93 -25.65
CA ARG A 258 -1.50 -5.88 -26.52
C ARG A 258 -0.24 -5.90 -25.67
N VAL A 259 0.67 -6.84 -25.94
CA VAL A 259 1.95 -6.99 -25.21
C VAL A 259 3.11 -6.69 -26.14
N MET A 260 4.09 -5.93 -25.68
CA MET A 260 5.31 -5.62 -26.43
C MET A 260 6.46 -5.20 -25.50
N SER A 261 7.65 -5.05 -26.04
CA SER A 261 8.80 -4.53 -25.30
C SER A 261 8.63 -3.05 -24.95
N MET A 262 9.26 -2.58 -23.87
CA MET A 262 9.18 -1.17 -23.47
C MET A 262 9.71 -0.21 -24.56
N PRO A 263 10.81 -0.47 -25.30
CA PRO A 263 11.24 0.40 -26.39
C PRO A 263 10.21 0.54 -27.53
N GLU A 264 9.41 -0.49 -27.79
CA GLU A 264 8.29 -0.41 -28.75
C GLU A 264 7.12 0.36 -28.19
N ALA A 265 6.74 0.10 -26.93
CA ALA A 265 5.66 0.79 -26.23
C ALA A 265 5.96 2.29 -26.06
N ALA A 266 7.21 2.67 -25.79
CA ALA A 266 7.64 4.05 -25.62
C ALA A 266 7.33 4.92 -26.83
N LYS A 267 7.42 4.37 -28.05
CA LYS A 267 7.08 5.09 -29.29
C LYS A 267 5.59 5.35 -29.47
N LEU A 268 4.77 4.55 -28.79
CA LEU A 268 3.31 4.54 -29.01
C LEU A 268 2.53 5.19 -27.87
N GLY A 269 3.03 5.10 -26.63
CA GLY A 269 2.32 5.50 -25.42
C GLY A 269 2.07 7.01 -25.34
N ASP A 270 0.92 7.35 -24.80
CA ASP A 270 0.55 8.71 -24.40
C ASP A 270 0.65 8.84 -22.87
N VAL A 271 0.26 7.79 -22.13
CA VAL A 271 0.35 7.68 -20.67
C VAL A 271 1.08 6.40 -20.32
N PHE A 272 2.01 6.51 -19.37
CA PHE A 272 2.79 5.39 -18.85
C PHE A 272 2.60 5.30 -17.34
N CYS A 273 2.38 4.09 -16.82
CA CYS A 273 2.37 3.85 -15.39
C CYS A 273 3.17 2.59 -15.05
N THR A 274 4.18 2.74 -14.19
CA THR A 274 4.99 1.63 -13.70
C THR A 274 4.37 1.05 -12.43
N VAL A 275 4.32 -0.29 -12.35
CA VAL A 275 3.72 -1.04 -11.25
C VAL A 275 4.46 -2.37 -11.01
N THR A 276 5.79 -2.34 -11.12
CA THR A 276 6.64 -3.56 -11.10
C THR A 276 7.20 -3.88 -9.73
N GLY A 277 7.36 -2.90 -8.86
CA GLY A 277 8.10 -3.01 -7.60
C GLY A 277 9.62 -3.18 -7.82
N ASN A 278 10.12 -2.92 -9.04
CA ASN A 278 11.54 -3.02 -9.41
C ASN A 278 12.14 -1.60 -9.52
N LYS A 279 13.30 -1.48 -10.10
CA LYS A 279 13.95 -0.18 -10.33
C LYS A 279 14.29 0.02 -11.81
N SER A 280 14.43 1.28 -12.24
CA SER A 280 14.88 1.64 -13.59
C SER A 280 14.05 0.98 -14.71
N VAL A 281 12.73 0.99 -14.56
CA VAL A 281 11.77 0.46 -15.54
C VAL A 281 11.61 1.42 -16.72
N LEU A 282 11.53 2.72 -16.41
CA LEU A 282 11.61 3.80 -17.41
C LEU A 282 12.98 4.47 -17.29
N THR A 283 13.77 4.40 -18.36
CA THR A 283 15.15 4.89 -18.43
C THR A 283 15.34 5.89 -19.56
N LYS A 284 16.54 6.47 -19.64
CA LYS A 284 16.92 7.38 -20.72
C LYS A 284 16.54 6.87 -22.11
N GLU A 285 16.80 5.59 -22.40
CA GLU A 285 16.53 4.97 -23.71
C GLU A 285 15.03 5.03 -24.06
N HIS A 286 14.16 4.94 -23.06
CA HIS A 286 12.71 5.03 -23.24
C HIS A 286 12.27 6.48 -23.41
N PHE A 287 12.84 7.43 -22.64
CA PHE A 287 12.55 8.87 -22.76
C PHE A 287 12.95 9.41 -24.13
N ASP A 288 14.06 8.93 -24.71
CA ASP A 288 14.49 9.28 -26.07
C ASP A 288 13.44 8.90 -27.14
N LEU A 289 12.62 7.88 -26.89
CA LEU A 289 11.62 7.35 -27.82
C LEU A 289 10.20 7.88 -27.59
N MET A 290 9.90 8.45 -26.42
CA MET A 290 8.56 8.92 -26.05
C MET A 290 8.13 10.09 -26.91
N LYS A 291 6.82 10.22 -27.10
CA LYS A 291 6.20 11.35 -27.80
C LYS A 291 6.35 12.65 -27.02
N ASP A 292 6.23 13.77 -27.72
CA ASP A 292 6.01 15.06 -27.09
C ASP A 292 4.71 15.04 -26.26
N GLY A 293 4.78 15.56 -25.04
CA GLY A 293 3.65 15.61 -24.11
C GLY A 293 3.36 14.29 -23.37
N ALA A 294 4.20 13.26 -23.52
CA ALA A 294 4.02 12.00 -22.81
C ALA A 294 3.87 12.20 -21.29
N ILE A 295 2.94 11.48 -20.68
CA ILE A 295 2.66 11.49 -19.23
C ILE A 295 3.24 10.22 -18.63
N ILE A 296 4.12 10.36 -17.64
CA ILE A 296 4.72 9.24 -16.92
C ILE A 296 4.34 9.30 -15.44
N SER A 297 3.99 8.16 -14.89
CA SER A 297 3.56 7.99 -13.49
C SER A 297 4.05 6.68 -12.93
N ASN A 298 4.03 6.57 -11.62
CA ASN A 298 4.34 5.35 -10.88
C ASN A 298 3.22 5.03 -9.88
N SER A 299 2.88 3.76 -9.76
CA SER A 299 2.02 3.22 -8.71
C SER A 299 2.69 2.03 -8.00
N GLY A 300 4.01 1.84 -8.20
CA GLY A 300 4.85 1.02 -7.36
C GLY A 300 5.26 1.76 -6.09
N HIS A 301 5.69 1.03 -5.07
CA HIS A 301 5.90 1.59 -3.74
C HIS A 301 6.96 2.70 -3.69
N PHE A 302 8.08 2.53 -4.38
CA PHE A 302 9.18 3.51 -4.43
C PHE A 302 9.28 4.22 -5.79
N ASN A 303 9.79 5.44 -5.80
CA ASN A 303 9.97 6.25 -7.00
C ASN A 303 11.16 5.80 -7.89
N VAL A 304 11.85 4.73 -7.52
CA VAL A 304 13.03 4.21 -8.23
C VAL A 304 12.71 3.49 -9.55
N GLU A 305 11.43 3.24 -9.83
CA GLU A 305 10.99 2.63 -11.10
C GLU A 305 11.23 3.58 -12.30
N ILE A 306 11.22 4.88 -12.06
CA ILE A 306 11.48 5.92 -13.07
C ILE A 306 12.87 6.51 -12.80
N ASP A 307 13.75 6.48 -13.81
CA ASP A 307 15.08 7.08 -13.71
C ASP A 307 15.00 8.62 -13.83
N ILE A 308 14.50 9.25 -12.74
CA ILE A 308 14.33 10.70 -12.66
C ILE A 308 15.67 11.43 -12.86
N PRO A 309 16.81 11.00 -12.29
CA PRO A 309 18.10 11.63 -12.55
C PRO A 309 18.49 11.64 -14.04
N ALA A 310 18.16 10.59 -14.80
CA ALA A 310 18.39 10.59 -16.24
C ALA A 310 17.47 11.58 -16.96
N LEU A 311 16.18 11.65 -16.58
CA LEU A 311 15.23 12.61 -17.14
C LEU A 311 15.68 14.05 -16.89
N GLU A 312 16.16 14.37 -15.68
CA GLU A 312 16.71 15.67 -15.33
C GLU A 312 17.93 16.05 -16.21
N LYS A 313 18.87 15.12 -16.40
CA LYS A 313 20.06 15.34 -17.26
C LYS A 313 19.73 15.57 -18.72
N MET A 314 18.66 14.95 -19.22
CA MET A 314 18.18 15.12 -20.60
C MET A 314 17.43 16.43 -20.80
N SER A 315 16.95 17.04 -19.74
CA SER A 315 16.10 18.22 -19.77
C SER A 315 16.93 19.51 -19.79
N SER A 316 16.41 20.53 -20.46
CA SER A 316 16.91 21.92 -20.45
C SER A 316 16.25 22.73 -19.31
N SER A 317 15.03 22.34 -18.91
CA SER A 317 14.29 22.97 -17.81
C SER A 317 13.25 22.03 -17.21
N LYS A 318 12.89 22.30 -15.96
CA LYS A 318 11.80 21.68 -15.24
C LYS A 318 10.90 22.79 -14.67
N ARG A 319 9.57 22.60 -14.76
CA ARG A 319 8.60 23.47 -14.07
C ARG A 319 7.39 22.69 -13.62
N THR A 320 6.84 23.04 -12.48
CA THR A 320 5.54 22.52 -12.04
C THR A 320 4.43 23.26 -12.79
N THR A 321 3.65 22.53 -13.57
CA THR A 321 2.57 23.08 -14.40
C THR A 321 1.21 22.97 -13.73
N ARG A 322 1.01 21.94 -12.89
CA ARG A 322 -0.16 21.72 -12.05
C ARG A 322 0.29 21.08 -10.75
N THR A 323 -0.54 21.12 -9.73
CA THR A 323 -0.30 20.32 -8.52
C THR A 323 -0.06 18.85 -8.92
N PHE A 324 1.07 18.28 -8.51
CA PHE A 324 1.53 16.95 -8.86
C PHE A 324 1.91 16.69 -10.33
N VAL A 325 2.15 17.72 -11.14
CA VAL A 325 2.61 17.58 -12.53
C VAL A 325 3.86 18.43 -12.76
N ASP A 326 4.99 17.78 -12.94
CA ASP A 326 6.24 18.40 -13.32
C ASP A 326 6.53 18.19 -14.82
N GLU A 327 6.57 19.26 -15.58
CA GLU A 327 6.93 19.27 -17.01
C GLU A 327 8.45 19.37 -17.15
N TYR A 328 9.04 18.40 -17.79
CA TYR A 328 10.44 18.36 -18.18
C TYR A 328 10.57 18.70 -19.66
N SER A 329 11.17 19.85 -19.99
CA SER A 329 11.48 20.23 -21.38
C SER A 329 12.80 19.60 -21.79
N LEU A 330 12.77 18.64 -22.71
CA LEU A 330 13.97 17.98 -23.19
C LEU A 330 14.80 18.92 -24.09
N LYS A 331 16.09 18.60 -24.27
CA LYS A 331 17.02 19.39 -25.11
C LYS A 331 16.65 19.36 -26.60
N ASP A 332 15.87 18.40 -27.05
CA ASP A 332 15.34 18.27 -28.41
C ASP A 332 14.00 19.00 -28.63
N GLY A 333 13.48 19.67 -27.60
CA GLY A 333 12.24 20.43 -27.62
C GLY A 333 10.99 19.69 -27.20
N ARG A 334 11.02 18.34 -27.06
CA ARG A 334 9.90 17.56 -26.53
C ARG A 334 9.72 17.78 -25.03
N LYS A 335 8.51 17.50 -24.56
CA LYS A 335 8.13 17.59 -23.16
C LYS A 335 7.71 16.24 -22.63
N ILE A 336 8.12 15.92 -21.41
CA ILE A 336 7.65 14.76 -20.63
C ILE A 336 7.08 15.28 -19.32
N ASN A 337 5.88 14.80 -18.96
CA ASN A 337 5.17 15.19 -17.76
C ASN A 337 5.27 14.09 -16.71
N LEU A 338 6.02 14.33 -15.65
CA LEU A 338 6.14 13.40 -14.50
C LEU A 338 5.06 13.71 -13.46
N LEU A 339 4.31 12.69 -13.05
CA LEU A 339 3.29 12.82 -12.02
C LEU A 339 3.82 12.44 -10.64
N GLY A 340 3.41 13.21 -9.61
CA GLY A 340 3.64 12.89 -8.21
C GLY A 340 5.11 12.66 -7.85
N GLU A 341 6.05 13.36 -8.50
CA GLU A 341 7.49 13.18 -8.29
C GLU A 341 7.98 11.72 -8.50
N GLY A 342 7.26 10.94 -9.31
CA GLY A 342 7.51 9.52 -9.50
C GLY A 342 7.11 8.62 -8.33
N ARG A 343 6.49 9.17 -7.28
CA ARG A 343 5.95 8.41 -6.14
C ARG A 343 4.56 7.85 -6.47
N LEU A 344 3.98 7.11 -5.53
CA LEU A 344 2.64 6.51 -5.65
C LEU A 344 1.59 7.57 -6.03
N ILE A 345 1.20 7.61 -7.31
CA ILE A 345 0.28 8.63 -7.83
C ILE A 345 -1.12 8.55 -7.17
N ASN A 346 -1.55 7.36 -6.80
CA ASN A 346 -2.83 7.10 -6.14
C ASN A 346 -2.94 7.71 -4.74
N LEU A 347 -1.83 7.94 -4.06
CA LEU A 347 -1.76 8.55 -2.73
C LEU A 347 -1.27 10.00 -2.78
N ALA A 348 -0.40 10.32 -3.75
CA ALA A 348 0.07 11.68 -3.94
C ALA A 348 -1.07 12.60 -4.39
N ALA A 349 -1.83 12.21 -5.42
CA ALA A 349 -2.83 13.05 -6.08
C ALA A 349 -4.29 12.63 -5.82
N ALA A 350 -4.54 11.45 -5.22
CA ALA A 350 -5.89 10.96 -4.91
C ALA A 350 -6.01 10.52 -3.45
N GLU A 351 -7.10 9.83 -3.13
CA GLU A 351 -7.45 9.43 -1.76
C GLU A 351 -6.79 8.11 -1.30
N GLY A 352 -6.09 7.40 -2.21
CA GLY A 352 -5.63 6.04 -1.98
C GLY A 352 -6.70 4.99 -2.32
N HIS A 353 -6.53 3.79 -1.77
CA HIS A 353 -7.45 2.69 -2.04
C HIS A 353 -8.82 2.90 -1.37
N PRO A 354 -9.92 2.47 -2.02
CA PRO A 354 -11.26 2.59 -1.43
C PRO A 354 -11.40 1.85 -0.10
N ALA A 355 -12.09 2.45 0.85
CA ALA A 355 -12.28 1.90 2.20
C ALA A 355 -12.88 0.49 2.22
N SER A 356 -13.75 0.16 1.27
CA SER A 356 -14.37 -1.17 1.17
C SER A 356 -13.38 -2.27 0.76
N VAL A 357 -12.25 -1.91 0.14
CA VAL A 357 -11.14 -2.81 -0.18
C VAL A 357 -10.18 -2.90 1.01
N MET A 358 -9.79 -1.76 1.57
CA MET A 358 -8.91 -1.70 2.74
C MET A 358 -9.51 -2.36 3.98
N ASP A 359 -10.84 -2.49 4.04
CA ASP A 359 -11.56 -3.23 5.07
C ASP A 359 -11.04 -4.67 5.26
N MET A 360 -10.71 -5.37 4.17
CA MET A 360 -10.17 -6.73 4.23
C MET A 360 -8.68 -6.72 4.60
N SER A 361 -7.87 -5.92 3.93
CA SER A 361 -6.44 -5.80 4.23
C SER A 361 -6.20 -5.44 5.71
N PHE A 362 -6.97 -4.51 6.24
CA PHE A 362 -6.82 -4.08 7.63
C PHE A 362 -7.48 -5.03 8.64
N ALA A 363 -8.45 -5.82 8.22
CA ALA A 363 -8.92 -6.96 9.00
C ALA A 363 -7.80 -8.02 9.14
N ASP A 364 -7.10 -8.34 8.04
CA ASP A 364 -5.95 -9.25 8.06
C ASP A 364 -4.81 -8.69 8.92
N GLN A 365 -4.54 -7.38 8.87
CA GLN A 365 -3.56 -6.73 9.76
C GLN A 365 -3.93 -6.91 11.23
N ALA A 366 -5.15 -6.56 11.62
CA ALA A 366 -5.59 -6.66 13.01
C ALA A 366 -5.53 -8.09 13.54
N LEU A 367 -6.01 -9.06 12.76
CA LEU A 367 -5.97 -10.48 13.11
C LEU A 367 -4.56 -11.05 13.13
N SER A 368 -3.68 -10.59 12.23
CA SER A 368 -2.27 -11.00 12.20
C SER A 368 -1.49 -10.50 13.42
N VAL A 369 -1.78 -9.29 13.90
CA VAL A 369 -1.23 -8.78 15.15
C VAL A 369 -1.69 -9.63 16.33
N GLU A 370 -2.98 -9.96 16.43
CA GLU A 370 -3.51 -10.86 17.46
C GLU A 370 -2.85 -12.24 17.39
N TYR A 371 -2.71 -12.80 16.18
CA TYR A 371 -2.02 -14.07 15.96
C TYR A 371 -0.55 -14.01 16.41
N MET A 372 0.17 -12.95 16.07
CA MET A 372 1.56 -12.75 16.47
C MET A 372 1.70 -12.72 17.99
N VAL A 373 0.87 -11.95 18.69
CA VAL A 373 0.88 -11.85 20.16
C VAL A 373 0.66 -13.22 20.82
N LYS A 374 -0.20 -14.06 20.24
CA LYS A 374 -0.49 -15.41 20.77
C LYS A 374 0.61 -16.44 20.49
N ASN A 375 1.32 -16.30 19.37
CA ASN A 375 2.15 -17.38 18.84
C ASN A 375 3.65 -17.06 18.73
N PHE A 376 4.12 -15.83 18.99
CA PHE A 376 5.51 -15.41 18.75
C PHE A 376 6.57 -16.33 19.36
N LYS A 377 6.28 -16.99 20.48
CA LYS A 377 7.22 -17.89 21.17
C LYS A 377 7.53 -19.17 20.38
N THR A 378 6.66 -19.53 19.44
CA THR A 378 6.78 -20.75 18.62
C THR A 378 7.23 -20.44 17.19
N LEU A 379 7.30 -19.15 16.82
CA LEU A 379 7.68 -18.72 15.51
C LEU A 379 9.19 -18.48 15.42
N GLU A 380 9.79 -18.92 14.32
CA GLU A 380 11.18 -18.59 13.97
C GLU A 380 11.25 -17.21 13.29
N ASN A 381 12.44 -16.62 13.24
CA ASN A 381 12.69 -15.33 12.56
C ASN A 381 12.60 -15.48 11.03
N LYS A 382 11.38 -15.64 10.54
CA LYS A 382 11.02 -15.86 9.13
C LYS A 382 9.82 -14.99 8.73
N VAL A 383 9.58 -14.93 7.42
CA VAL A 383 8.38 -14.32 6.86
C VAL A 383 7.33 -15.41 6.63
N TYR A 384 6.22 -15.29 7.32
CA TYR A 384 5.07 -16.20 7.28
C TYR A 384 3.94 -15.59 6.43
N LYS A 385 3.11 -16.46 5.86
CA LYS A 385 1.80 -16.04 5.32
C LYS A 385 0.82 -15.82 6.47
N VAL A 386 -0.24 -15.06 6.21
CA VAL A 386 -1.43 -15.07 7.07
C VAL A 386 -1.96 -16.50 7.14
N PRO A 387 -2.25 -17.04 8.34
CA PRO A 387 -2.86 -18.36 8.45
C PRO A 387 -4.15 -18.46 7.63
N ASP A 388 -4.32 -19.55 6.89
CA ASP A 388 -5.44 -19.74 5.96
C ASP A 388 -6.81 -19.61 6.64
N GLU A 389 -6.92 -20.01 7.90
CA GLU A 389 -8.16 -19.86 8.68
C GLU A 389 -8.51 -18.39 8.94
N LEU A 390 -7.51 -17.51 9.11
CA LEU A 390 -7.73 -16.07 9.31
C LEU A 390 -8.15 -15.41 8.01
N ASP A 391 -7.45 -15.69 6.91
CA ASP A 391 -7.77 -15.17 5.58
C ASP A 391 -9.20 -15.59 5.16
N LYS A 392 -9.55 -16.88 5.30
CA LYS A 392 -10.90 -17.39 5.04
C LYS A 392 -11.94 -16.76 5.95
N ARG A 393 -11.62 -16.47 7.21
CA ARG A 393 -12.50 -15.75 8.14
C ARG A 393 -12.81 -14.35 7.63
N VAL A 394 -11.81 -13.62 7.15
CA VAL A 394 -11.99 -12.27 6.58
C VAL A 394 -12.91 -12.33 5.35
N ALA A 395 -12.67 -13.27 4.42
CA ALA A 395 -13.52 -13.47 3.25
C ALA A 395 -14.98 -13.76 3.64
N LYS A 396 -15.20 -14.64 4.62
CA LYS A 396 -16.53 -14.99 5.11
C LYS A 396 -17.24 -13.79 5.72
N LEU A 397 -16.56 -13.04 6.62
CA LEU A 397 -17.12 -11.85 7.24
C LEU A 397 -17.46 -10.78 6.18
N LYS A 398 -16.63 -10.66 5.13
CA LYS A 398 -16.90 -9.72 4.04
C LYS A 398 -18.19 -10.08 3.29
N LEU A 399 -18.37 -11.33 2.89
CA LEU A 399 -19.59 -11.82 2.24
C LEU A 399 -20.82 -11.61 3.13
N GLU A 400 -20.72 -11.97 4.42
CA GLU A 400 -21.80 -11.77 5.40
C GLU A 400 -22.18 -10.28 5.53
N SER A 401 -21.18 -9.39 5.57
CA SER A 401 -21.39 -7.94 5.64
C SER A 401 -22.09 -7.35 4.41
N MET A 402 -22.00 -8.05 3.28
CA MET A 402 -22.68 -7.71 2.01
C MET A 402 -24.04 -8.40 1.87
N GLY A 403 -24.43 -9.24 2.84
CA GLY A 403 -25.67 -10.03 2.78
C GLY A 403 -25.62 -11.18 1.77
N ILE A 404 -24.43 -11.58 1.32
CA ILE A 404 -24.22 -12.63 0.33
C ILE A 404 -24.13 -13.98 1.04
N LYS A 405 -24.91 -14.95 0.57
CA LYS A 405 -24.86 -16.36 0.99
C LYS A 405 -24.23 -17.18 -0.13
N ILE A 406 -23.36 -18.10 0.22
CA ILE A 406 -22.74 -19.06 -0.70
C ILE A 406 -23.17 -20.48 -0.34
N ASP A 407 -22.98 -21.41 -1.27
CA ASP A 407 -23.24 -22.83 -1.05
C ASP A 407 -22.33 -23.41 0.04
N ARG A 408 -22.77 -24.53 0.60
CA ARG A 408 -22.01 -25.35 1.53
C ARG A 408 -21.88 -26.75 0.95
N LEU A 409 -20.76 -27.37 1.16
CA LEU A 409 -20.57 -28.76 0.78
C LEU A 409 -21.53 -29.64 1.61
N SER A 410 -22.09 -30.66 0.98
CA SER A 410 -22.75 -31.75 1.69
C SER A 410 -21.71 -32.64 2.39
N PRO A 411 -22.09 -33.40 3.42
CA PRO A 411 -21.18 -34.37 4.03
C PRO A 411 -20.53 -35.34 3.02
N GLU A 412 -21.30 -35.77 2.03
CA GLU A 412 -20.82 -36.65 0.96
C GLU A 412 -19.75 -35.95 0.08
N GLN A 413 -19.95 -34.66 -0.21
CA GLN A 413 -18.96 -33.86 -0.95
C GLN A 413 -17.68 -33.63 -0.13
N GLU A 414 -17.81 -33.39 1.18
CA GLU A 414 -16.66 -33.28 2.08
C GLU A 414 -15.87 -34.57 2.16
N GLU A 415 -16.57 -35.73 2.26
CA GLU A 415 -15.96 -37.06 2.27
C GLU A 415 -15.23 -37.36 0.96
N TYR A 416 -15.87 -37.05 -0.18
CA TYR A 416 -15.25 -37.21 -1.52
C TYR A 416 -13.96 -36.38 -1.65
N LEU A 417 -13.98 -35.12 -1.24
CA LEU A 417 -12.80 -34.25 -1.31
C LEU A 417 -11.68 -34.64 -0.34
N ALA A 418 -12.00 -35.31 0.76
CA ALA A 418 -11.02 -35.82 1.71
C ALA A 418 -10.52 -37.23 1.34
N GLY A 419 -11.19 -37.92 0.43
CA GLY A 419 -10.90 -39.27 -0.03
C GLY A 419 -10.06 -39.31 -1.31
N TRP A 420 -9.62 -40.52 -1.65
CA TRP A 420 -8.90 -40.82 -2.92
C TRP A 420 -9.48 -42.07 -3.61
N SER A 421 -10.47 -42.72 -3.01
CA SER A 421 -10.98 -44.03 -3.44
C SER A 421 -12.03 -43.93 -4.54
N GLU A 422 -12.64 -42.76 -4.74
CA GLU A 422 -13.64 -42.55 -5.79
C GLU A 422 -13.01 -41.82 -6.98
N GLY A 423 -13.15 -42.41 -8.17
CA GLY A 423 -12.68 -41.88 -9.42
C GLY A 423 -13.34 -42.58 -10.58
N THR A 424 -13.22 -42.05 -11.80
CA THR A 424 -13.70 -42.63 -13.06
C THR A 424 -12.62 -43.43 -13.76
#